data_81e56b96d8e8b373f5b86fdeee5f9b35
#
_entry.id   81e56b96d8e8b373f5b86fdeee5f9b35
#
_cell.length_a   1.000
_cell.length_b   1.000
_cell.length_c   1.000
_cell.angle_alpha   90.00
_cell.angle_beta   90.00
_cell.angle_gamma   90.00
#
_symmetry.space_group_name_H-M   'P 1'
#
loop_
_entity.id
_entity.type
_entity.pdbx_description
1 polymer ?
#
loop_
_entity_poly.entity_id
_entity_poly.type
_entity_poly.pdbx_seq_one_letter_code
_entity_poly.pdbx_strand_id
1 'polypeptide(L)'
;MEENLSSHTALEEVIEEAGEGAAATRLPHSDSAGAALNRPLITLFIMAATIMQALDSTIANVALPQMQGTLSATQDQMGWVLTSYIIAAAIMIPLTGWLAGRFGRKKVFLISIVGFTLTSALCGVSTSLPEIVLFRFLQGISGAALVPLSQAVLFDINPPENHGRAMAVWGIGVTLGPVLGPMLGGWLTQDYSWRWVFFINVPIGIVAFLGLSAFMPETKKMLGRFDFFGFATLSLCIGALQLFLDRGEMNDWFHSSEIIIEAFVACVALYYFLVHSFTSSRPFLSPALFTDRNFVMANIFIFLIGVVLFATLALIPPMLQNQMNYPVIFSGLVTAPRGLGTMFGMIVVGRLIGKMDARVIMATGLALTGFSLWQMTNFDLLMGASPIVLSGLIQGFGVGLVYVPLSTVAFGTLPAVLRNEGTAFFNLQRNLGSAIGISVVETLLTRNTQMMHASLAEHITPYNLNSPAVLSSHADLGTPSGIAALNHILTNQATMIAYLDDYKLMMVLTLAVIPLLIVLRPPVQVQKEMVVME
;
A
#
# COMPACT_ATOMS: atom_id res chain seq x y z
N MET A 1 -24.01 34.95 15.27
CA MET A 1 -25.01 34.69 14.23
C MET A 1 -24.53 35.17 12.86
N GLU A 2 -23.69 36.20 12.80
CA GLU A 2 -23.07 36.68 11.55
C GLU A 2 -21.87 35.83 11.05
N GLU A 3 -21.13 35.19 11.94
CA GLU A 3 -20.02 34.30 11.54
C GLU A 3 -20.47 33.01 10.83
N ASN A 4 -21.70 32.55 11.08
CA ASN A 4 -22.26 31.38 10.38
C ASN A 4 -22.80 31.71 8.99
N LEU A 5 -23.10 32.97 8.70
CA LEU A 5 -23.52 33.39 7.34
C LEU A 5 -22.34 33.55 6.39
N SER A 6 -21.16 33.98 6.88
CA SER A 6 -19.97 34.16 6.05
C SER A 6 -19.36 32.83 5.60
N SER A 7 -19.50 31.79 6.43
CA SER A 7 -19.03 30.43 6.07
C SER A 7 -19.97 29.75 5.07
N HIS A 8 -21.28 30.03 5.09
CA HIS A 8 -22.22 29.50 4.11
C HIS A 8 -22.07 30.15 2.74
N THR A 9 -21.85 31.47 2.67
CA THR A 9 -21.60 32.16 1.40
C THR A 9 -20.28 31.78 0.76
N ALA A 10 -19.21 31.57 1.55
CA ALA A 10 -17.94 31.08 1.02
C ALA A 10 -18.05 29.63 0.51
N LEU A 11 -18.91 28.81 1.13
CA LEU A 11 -19.17 27.44 0.66
C LEU A 11 -20.01 27.44 -0.64
N GLU A 12 -20.98 28.33 -0.75
CA GLU A 12 -21.80 28.49 -1.96
C GLU A 12 -20.97 29.04 -3.14
N GLU A 13 -20.09 30.01 -2.93
CA GLU A 13 -19.15 30.49 -3.96
C GLU A 13 -18.18 29.37 -4.43
N VAL A 14 -17.65 28.56 -3.52
CA VAL A 14 -16.79 27.42 -3.88
C VAL A 14 -17.58 26.33 -4.61
N ILE A 15 -18.85 26.12 -4.25
CA ILE A 15 -19.73 25.15 -4.94
C ILE A 15 -20.15 25.70 -6.31
N GLU A 16 -20.37 27.01 -6.44
CA GLU A 16 -20.74 27.65 -7.69
C GLU A 16 -19.54 27.74 -8.66
N GLU A 17 -18.33 28.12 -8.18
CA GLU A 17 -17.09 28.01 -8.95
C GLU A 17 -16.75 26.52 -9.28
N ALA A 18 -17.03 25.59 -8.38
CA ALA A 18 -16.90 24.16 -8.64
C ALA A 18 -17.97 23.64 -9.60
N GLY A 19 -19.17 24.21 -9.58
CA GLY A 19 -20.27 23.91 -10.51
C GLY A 19 -19.98 24.39 -11.93
N GLU A 20 -19.44 25.58 -12.08
CA GLU A 20 -18.99 26.11 -13.39
C GLU A 20 -17.73 25.33 -13.87
N GLY A 21 -16.80 24.97 -12.96
CA GLY A 21 -15.67 24.12 -13.27
C GLY A 21 -16.07 22.67 -13.63
N ALA A 22 -17.13 22.12 -13.03
CA ALA A 22 -17.63 20.78 -13.32
C ALA A 22 -18.31 20.68 -14.69
N ALA A 23 -18.98 21.74 -15.15
CA ALA A 23 -19.48 21.84 -16.52
C ALA A 23 -18.33 21.92 -17.54
N ALA A 24 -17.18 22.47 -17.14
CA ALA A 24 -15.98 22.60 -17.98
C ALA A 24 -15.05 21.37 -17.96
N THR A 25 -15.22 20.43 -17.02
CA THR A 25 -14.36 19.22 -16.87
C THR A 25 -14.95 17.95 -17.49
N ARG A 26 -16.15 17.99 -18.04
CA ARG A 26 -16.57 16.93 -18.94
C ARG A 26 -15.66 16.98 -20.16
N LEU A 27 -14.91 15.88 -20.40
CA LEU A 27 -14.30 15.68 -21.71
C LEU A 27 -15.39 15.93 -22.75
N PRO A 28 -15.16 16.71 -23.81
CA PRO A 28 -16.19 16.98 -24.81
C PRO A 28 -16.76 15.64 -25.27
N HIS A 29 -18.06 15.46 -25.10
CA HIS A 29 -18.78 14.44 -25.84
C HIS A 29 -18.47 14.68 -27.32
N SER A 30 -18.05 13.67 -27.99
CA SER A 30 -17.52 13.44 -29.32
C SER A 30 -18.08 14.26 -30.47
N ASP A 31 -18.05 15.60 -30.45
CA ASP A 31 -18.48 16.41 -31.59
C ASP A 31 -17.42 17.33 -32.17
N SER A 32 -16.14 17.11 -31.82
CA SER A 32 -15.04 17.76 -32.53
C SER A 32 -13.88 16.80 -32.80
N ALA A 33 -13.81 16.37 -34.05
CA ALA A 33 -12.68 15.80 -34.78
C ALA A 33 -12.01 14.51 -34.22
N GLY A 34 -12.57 13.35 -34.47
CA GLY A 34 -11.90 12.30 -35.26
C GLY A 34 -10.82 11.43 -34.63
N ALA A 35 -10.67 11.29 -33.30
CA ALA A 35 -9.95 10.15 -32.77
C ALA A 35 -10.78 9.49 -31.68
N ALA A 36 -11.45 8.39 -32.00
CA ALA A 36 -12.14 7.58 -31.00
C ALA A 36 -11.15 7.25 -29.87
N LEU A 37 -11.47 7.65 -28.63
CA LEU A 37 -10.62 7.42 -27.46
C LEU A 37 -10.41 5.91 -27.30
N ASN A 38 -9.20 5.44 -27.55
CA ASN A 38 -8.85 4.02 -27.48
C ASN A 38 -8.71 3.60 -26.00
N ARG A 39 -9.84 3.58 -25.25
CA ARG A 39 -9.89 3.23 -23.82
C ARG A 39 -9.14 1.93 -23.48
N PRO A 40 -9.27 0.83 -24.25
CA PRO A 40 -8.53 -0.40 -23.96
C PRO A 40 -7.02 -0.23 -24.03
N LEU A 41 -6.50 0.48 -25.03
CA LEU A 41 -5.06 0.71 -25.17
C LEU A 41 -4.53 1.63 -24.07
N ILE A 42 -5.24 2.70 -23.75
CA ILE A 42 -4.86 3.60 -22.64
C ILE A 42 -4.83 2.80 -21.33
N THR A 43 -5.85 1.98 -21.07
CA THR A 43 -5.89 1.11 -19.88
C THR A 43 -4.69 0.15 -19.85
N LEU A 44 -4.37 -0.50 -20.97
CA LEU A 44 -3.23 -1.42 -21.07
C LEU A 44 -1.90 -0.74 -20.68
N PHE A 45 -1.61 0.44 -21.23
CA PHE A 45 -0.35 1.13 -20.97
C PHE A 45 -0.30 1.77 -19.58
N ILE A 46 -1.44 2.23 -19.04
CA ILE A 46 -1.56 2.62 -17.63
C ILE A 46 -1.25 1.43 -16.73
N MET A 47 -1.80 0.27 -17.04
CA MET A 47 -1.56 -0.96 -16.27
C MET A 47 -0.10 -1.38 -16.31
N ALA A 48 0.57 -1.28 -17.49
CA ALA A 48 2.00 -1.56 -17.60
C ALA A 48 2.83 -0.67 -16.65
N ALA A 49 2.55 0.65 -16.59
CA ALA A 49 3.22 1.56 -15.68
C ALA A 49 2.93 1.26 -14.20
N THR A 50 1.68 0.87 -13.89
CA THR A 50 1.26 0.53 -12.53
C THR A 50 1.88 -0.78 -12.06
N ILE A 51 1.90 -1.81 -12.93
CA ILE A 51 2.54 -3.10 -12.65
C ILE A 51 4.05 -2.91 -12.44
N MET A 52 4.71 -2.10 -13.28
CA MET A 52 6.13 -1.78 -13.15
C MET A 52 6.45 -1.22 -11.75
N GLN A 53 5.70 -0.22 -11.30
CA GLN A 53 5.90 0.37 -9.97
C GLN A 53 5.59 -0.61 -8.83
N ALA A 54 4.49 -1.38 -8.95
CA ALA A 54 4.10 -2.36 -7.94
C ALA A 54 5.09 -3.53 -7.84
N LEU A 55 5.66 -3.95 -8.97
CA LEU A 55 6.70 -4.97 -9.04
C LEU A 55 8.00 -4.47 -8.39
N ASP A 56 8.44 -3.26 -8.73
CA ASP A 56 9.67 -2.67 -8.19
C ASP A 56 9.64 -2.54 -6.65
N SER A 57 8.49 -2.20 -6.08
CA SER A 57 8.35 -2.07 -4.63
C SER A 57 8.52 -3.38 -3.86
N THR A 58 8.39 -4.53 -4.51
CA THR A 58 8.47 -5.85 -3.87
C THR A 58 9.67 -6.68 -4.31
N ILE A 59 10.10 -6.54 -5.56
CA ILE A 59 11.19 -7.32 -6.13
C ILE A 59 12.55 -6.98 -5.48
N ALA A 60 12.74 -5.71 -5.09
CA ALA A 60 13.98 -5.25 -4.47
C ALA A 60 14.26 -5.93 -3.13
N ASN A 61 13.22 -6.28 -2.34
CA ASN A 61 13.38 -6.94 -1.04
C ASN A 61 14.12 -8.28 -1.14
N VAL A 62 13.85 -9.04 -2.21
CA VAL A 62 14.47 -10.36 -2.44
C VAL A 62 15.95 -10.24 -2.81
N ALA A 63 16.33 -9.12 -3.39
CA ALA A 63 17.68 -8.87 -3.86
C ALA A 63 18.65 -8.37 -2.77
N LEU A 64 18.14 -7.88 -1.62
CA LEU A 64 18.95 -7.27 -0.55
C LEU A 64 20.13 -8.13 -0.08
N PRO A 65 20.00 -9.44 0.18
CA PRO A 65 21.14 -10.24 0.64
C PRO A 65 22.29 -10.32 -0.37
N GLN A 66 21.98 -10.36 -1.68
CA GLN A 66 23.00 -10.38 -2.72
C GLN A 66 23.62 -9.00 -2.94
N MET A 67 22.83 -7.93 -2.80
CA MET A 67 23.34 -6.55 -2.81
C MET A 67 24.32 -6.31 -1.67
N GLN A 68 24.02 -6.82 -0.47
CA GLN A 68 24.85 -6.70 0.72
C GLN A 68 26.28 -7.18 0.46
N GLY A 69 26.42 -8.37 -0.10
CA GLY A 69 27.74 -8.93 -0.45
C GLY A 69 28.47 -8.11 -1.52
N THR A 70 27.74 -7.64 -2.55
CA THR A 70 28.32 -6.91 -3.69
C THR A 70 28.71 -5.48 -3.34
N LEU A 71 27.93 -4.82 -2.48
CA LEU A 71 28.14 -3.41 -2.10
C LEU A 71 28.97 -3.26 -0.81
N SER A 72 29.43 -4.39 -0.21
CA SER A 72 30.19 -4.45 1.04
C SER A 72 29.51 -3.66 2.18
N ALA A 73 28.20 -3.79 2.31
CA ALA A 73 27.36 -3.10 3.28
C ALA A 73 26.93 -4.03 4.42
N THR A 74 26.64 -3.46 5.60
CA THR A 74 26.02 -4.22 6.70
C THR A 74 24.53 -4.42 6.45
N GLN A 75 23.91 -5.38 7.15
CA GLN A 75 22.47 -5.65 7.04
C GLN A 75 21.62 -4.40 7.36
N ASP A 76 21.99 -3.67 8.41
CA ASP A 76 21.30 -2.44 8.83
C ASP A 76 21.39 -1.34 7.77
N GLN A 77 22.54 -1.23 7.12
CA GLN A 77 22.75 -0.27 6.03
C GLN A 77 21.93 -0.61 4.79
N MET A 78 21.68 -1.90 4.53
CA MET A 78 20.88 -2.32 3.38
C MET A 78 19.40 -1.91 3.50
N GLY A 79 18.89 -1.72 4.70
CA GLY A 79 17.55 -1.16 4.95
C GLY A 79 17.35 0.17 4.23
N TRP A 80 18.35 1.03 4.15
CA TRP A 80 18.26 2.32 3.45
C TRP A 80 17.90 2.24 1.97
N VAL A 81 18.17 1.11 1.30
CA VAL A 81 17.77 0.89 -0.10
C VAL A 81 16.25 0.87 -0.25
N LEU A 82 15.53 0.36 0.74
CA LEU A 82 14.07 0.35 0.77
C LEU A 82 13.51 1.64 1.35
N THR A 83 14.01 2.05 2.51
CA THR A 83 13.55 3.21 3.27
C THR A 83 13.64 4.49 2.45
N SER A 84 14.74 4.72 1.73
CA SER A 84 14.89 5.91 0.89
C SER A 84 13.82 6.02 -0.21
N TYR A 85 13.47 4.91 -0.85
CA TYR A 85 12.40 4.85 -1.84
C TYR A 85 11.01 5.12 -1.21
N ILE A 86 10.72 4.47 -0.10
CA ILE A 86 9.41 4.56 0.57
C ILE A 86 9.17 5.98 1.08
N ILE A 87 10.17 6.59 1.74
CA ILE A 87 10.09 7.98 2.24
C ILE A 87 9.88 8.96 1.09
N ALA A 88 10.69 8.86 0.04
CA ALA A 88 10.59 9.73 -1.12
C ALA A 88 9.21 9.62 -1.79
N ALA A 89 8.71 8.40 -1.97
CA ALA A 89 7.38 8.16 -2.52
C ALA A 89 6.29 8.72 -1.61
N ALA A 90 6.35 8.49 -0.29
CA ALA A 90 5.35 8.96 0.66
C ALA A 90 5.24 10.49 0.70
N ILE A 91 6.39 11.19 0.67
CA ILE A 91 6.46 12.66 0.61
C ILE A 91 5.86 13.19 -0.71
N MET A 92 6.12 12.51 -1.83
CA MET A 92 5.74 13.00 -3.15
C MET A 92 4.29 12.65 -3.54
N ILE A 93 3.68 11.60 -2.97
CA ILE A 93 2.31 11.19 -3.28
C ILE A 93 1.30 12.36 -3.14
N PRO A 94 1.25 13.12 -2.04
CA PRO A 94 0.34 14.24 -1.92
C PRO A 94 0.54 15.33 -2.97
N LEU A 95 1.79 15.56 -3.39
CA LEU A 95 2.15 16.56 -4.40
C LEU A 95 1.61 16.21 -5.79
N THR A 96 1.39 14.93 -6.07
CA THR A 96 0.95 14.46 -7.41
C THR A 96 -0.37 15.07 -7.84
N GLY A 97 -1.29 15.33 -6.91
CA GLY A 97 -2.57 15.98 -7.19
C GLY A 97 -2.40 17.39 -7.73
N TRP A 98 -1.58 18.20 -7.07
CA TRP A 98 -1.27 19.56 -7.51
C TRP A 98 -0.49 19.58 -8.82
N LEU A 99 0.54 18.73 -8.95
CA LEU A 99 1.31 18.63 -10.19
C LEU A 99 0.43 18.28 -11.39
N ALA A 100 -0.48 17.31 -11.23
CA ALA A 100 -1.42 16.90 -12.27
C ALA A 100 -2.40 18.01 -12.64
N GLY A 101 -2.88 18.78 -11.68
CA GLY A 101 -3.69 19.96 -11.92
C GLY A 101 -2.92 21.05 -12.67
N ARG A 102 -1.70 21.36 -12.24
CA ARG A 102 -0.89 22.47 -12.78
C ARG A 102 -0.33 22.21 -14.17
N PHE A 103 0.23 21.02 -14.39
CA PHE A 103 0.95 20.68 -15.63
C PHE A 103 0.14 19.81 -16.59
N GLY A 104 -0.98 19.24 -16.13
CA GLY A 104 -1.79 18.26 -16.85
C GLY A 104 -1.35 16.82 -16.52
N ARG A 105 -2.33 15.90 -16.45
CA ARG A 105 -2.09 14.51 -16.04
C ARG A 105 -1.16 13.76 -16.99
N LYS A 106 -1.35 13.90 -18.31
CA LYS A 106 -0.51 13.25 -19.33
C LYS A 106 0.95 13.61 -19.14
N LYS A 107 1.26 14.91 -19.03
CA LYS A 107 2.65 15.37 -18.90
C LYS A 107 3.31 14.86 -17.63
N VAL A 108 2.61 14.96 -16.49
CA VAL A 108 3.13 14.47 -15.20
C VAL A 108 3.34 12.96 -15.25
N PHE A 109 2.40 12.20 -15.79
CA PHE A 109 2.50 10.75 -15.88
C PHE A 109 3.68 10.31 -16.76
N LEU A 110 3.87 10.94 -17.93
CA LEU A 110 4.99 10.64 -18.83
C LEU A 110 6.34 10.99 -18.19
N ILE A 111 6.45 12.15 -17.52
CA ILE A 111 7.68 12.52 -16.79
C ILE A 111 7.98 11.51 -15.67
N SER A 112 6.94 11.06 -14.94
CA SER A 112 7.09 10.06 -13.89
C SER A 112 7.56 8.71 -14.44
N ILE A 113 7.04 8.25 -15.58
CA ILE A 113 7.51 7.00 -16.22
C ILE A 113 8.96 7.12 -16.65
N VAL A 114 9.34 8.23 -17.29
CA VAL A 114 10.72 8.46 -17.73
C VAL A 114 11.66 8.53 -16.55
N GLY A 115 11.32 9.33 -15.54
CA GLY A 115 12.12 9.47 -14.32
C GLY A 115 12.29 8.14 -13.60
N PHE A 116 11.20 7.38 -13.41
CA PHE A 116 11.23 6.07 -12.78
C PHE A 116 12.10 5.06 -13.56
N THR A 117 11.95 5.01 -14.88
CA THR A 117 12.70 4.10 -15.74
C THR A 117 14.19 4.41 -15.74
N LEU A 118 14.56 5.69 -15.85
CA LEU A 118 15.95 6.13 -15.81
C LEU A 118 16.60 5.85 -14.46
N THR A 119 15.92 6.22 -13.35
CA THR A 119 16.45 5.98 -12.01
C THR A 119 16.53 4.50 -11.68
N SER A 120 15.61 3.68 -12.20
CA SER A 120 15.69 2.22 -12.11
C SER A 120 16.93 1.68 -12.82
N ALA A 121 17.20 2.15 -14.05
CA ALA A 121 18.43 1.78 -14.76
C ALA A 121 19.69 2.21 -13.98
N LEU A 122 19.69 3.41 -13.37
CA LEU A 122 20.78 3.88 -12.52
C LEU A 122 20.97 3.01 -11.27
N CYS A 123 19.90 2.54 -10.63
CA CYS A 123 20.00 1.55 -9.56
C CYS A 123 20.69 0.26 -10.03
N GLY A 124 20.38 -0.20 -11.25
CA GLY A 124 21.00 -1.40 -11.83
C GLY A 124 22.50 -1.26 -12.13
N VAL A 125 23.00 -0.06 -12.39
CA VAL A 125 24.43 0.19 -12.65
C VAL A 125 25.20 0.66 -11.41
N SER A 126 24.55 0.86 -10.27
CA SER A 126 25.21 1.33 -9.05
C SER A 126 26.31 0.40 -8.58
N THR A 127 27.40 1.00 -8.06
CA THR A 127 28.60 0.32 -7.57
C THR A 127 28.84 0.49 -6.08
N SER A 128 28.12 1.41 -5.45
CA SER A 128 28.23 1.71 -4.02
C SER A 128 26.87 1.87 -3.34
N LEU A 129 26.82 1.67 -2.03
CA LEU A 129 25.62 1.87 -1.24
C LEU A 129 25.05 3.31 -1.32
N PRO A 130 25.85 4.38 -1.19
CA PRO A 130 25.34 5.75 -1.33
C PRO A 130 24.72 6.03 -2.69
N GLU A 131 25.28 5.48 -3.78
CA GLU A 131 24.72 5.62 -5.13
C GLU A 131 23.34 4.98 -5.24
N ILE A 132 23.18 3.72 -4.81
CA ILE A 132 21.91 3.04 -4.92
C ILE A 132 20.85 3.68 -4.02
N VAL A 133 21.20 4.14 -2.81
CA VAL A 133 20.30 4.86 -1.91
C VAL A 133 19.82 6.17 -2.55
N LEU A 134 20.72 6.94 -3.16
CA LEU A 134 20.37 8.17 -3.88
C LEU A 134 19.44 7.86 -5.07
N PHE A 135 19.76 6.84 -5.88
CA PHE A 135 18.96 6.48 -7.04
C PHE A 135 17.59 5.93 -6.63
N ARG A 136 17.50 5.18 -5.54
CA ARG A 136 16.24 4.72 -4.95
C ARG A 136 15.39 5.90 -4.45
N PHE A 137 16.00 6.88 -3.82
CA PHE A 137 15.32 8.12 -3.42
C PHE A 137 14.72 8.86 -4.63
N LEU A 138 15.51 9.06 -5.70
CA LEU A 138 15.02 9.66 -6.94
C LEU A 138 13.95 8.81 -7.65
N GLN A 139 14.07 7.50 -7.58
CA GLN A 139 13.07 6.57 -8.11
C GLN A 139 11.75 6.66 -7.33
N GLY A 140 11.79 6.80 -6.01
CA GLY A 140 10.63 7.06 -5.16
C GLY A 140 9.90 8.35 -5.53
N ILE A 141 10.66 9.45 -5.73
CA ILE A 141 10.11 10.73 -6.22
C ILE A 141 9.37 10.55 -7.55
N SER A 142 10.00 9.87 -8.50
CA SER A 142 9.45 9.70 -9.84
C SER A 142 8.26 8.72 -9.85
N GLY A 143 8.31 7.66 -9.04
CA GLY A 143 7.29 6.62 -8.96
C GLY A 143 6.01 7.01 -8.24
N ALA A 144 6.08 8.01 -7.36
CA ALA A 144 4.99 8.41 -6.47
C ALA A 144 3.67 8.73 -7.20
N ALA A 145 3.74 9.28 -8.41
CA ALA A 145 2.59 9.69 -9.20
C ALA A 145 1.93 8.52 -9.98
N LEU A 146 2.63 7.42 -10.22
CA LEU A 146 2.18 6.37 -11.14
C LEU A 146 0.86 5.72 -10.68
N VAL A 147 0.74 5.38 -9.41
CA VAL A 147 -0.46 4.74 -8.84
C VAL A 147 -1.63 5.70 -8.71
N PRO A 148 -1.52 6.88 -8.07
CA PRO A 148 -2.66 7.81 -7.94
C PRO A 148 -3.18 8.31 -9.27
N LEU A 149 -2.28 8.65 -10.20
CA LEU A 149 -2.69 9.14 -11.52
C LEU A 149 -3.32 8.04 -12.38
N SER A 150 -2.85 6.79 -12.26
CA SER A 150 -3.47 5.66 -12.95
C SER A 150 -4.94 5.51 -12.57
N GLN A 151 -5.26 5.58 -11.26
CA GLN A 151 -6.64 5.57 -10.78
C GLN A 151 -7.45 6.74 -11.32
N ALA A 152 -6.92 7.97 -11.18
CA ALA A 152 -7.62 9.18 -11.62
C ALA A 152 -7.94 9.16 -13.12
N VAL A 153 -6.99 8.72 -13.96
CA VAL A 153 -7.19 8.61 -15.41
C VAL A 153 -8.22 7.54 -15.75
N LEU A 154 -8.19 6.38 -15.08
CA LEU A 154 -9.17 5.32 -15.32
C LEU A 154 -10.60 5.74 -14.95
N PHE A 155 -10.79 6.55 -13.89
CA PHE A 155 -12.08 7.13 -13.58
C PHE A 155 -12.56 8.11 -14.66
N ASP A 156 -11.65 8.90 -15.25
CA ASP A 156 -12.04 9.93 -16.22
C ASP A 156 -12.35 9.38 -17.61
N ILE A 157 -11.60 8.34 -18.06
CA ILE A 157 -11.83 7.77 -19.40
C ILE A 157 -13.00 6.80 -19.44
N ASN A 158 -13.49 6.35 -18.29
CA ASN A 158 -14.62 5.42 -18.19
C ASN A 158 -15.87 6.12 -17.67
N PRO A 159 -17.07 5.81 -18.19
CA PRO A 159 -18.33 6.32 -17.67
C PRO A 159 -18.61 5.76 -16.26
N PRO A 160 -19.41 6.45 -15.43
CA PRO A 160 -19.68 6.05 -14.04
C PRO A 160 -20.15 4.60 -13.87
N GLU A 161 -20.95 4.09 -14.81
CA GLU A 161 -21.45 2.70 -14.78
C GLU A 161 -20.31 1.66 -14.88
N ASN A 162 -19.18 2.05 -15.48
CA ASN A 162 -18.04 1.18 -15.70
C ASN A 162 -16.89 1.41 -14.69
N HIS A 163 -17.03 2.35 -13.74
CA HIS A 163 -15.98 2.63 -12.76
C HIS A 163 -15.56 1.40 -11.96
N GLY A 164 -16.53 0.58 -11.53
CA GLY A 164 -16.24 -0.65 -10.79
C GLY A 164 -15.43 -1.67 -11.60
N ARG A 165 -15.73 -1.81 -12.91
CA ARG A 165 -14.95 -2.68 -13.81
C ARG A 165 -13.55 -2.13 -14.05
N ALA A 166 -13.42 -0.82 -14.26
CA ALA A 166 -12.12 -0.17 -14.44
C ALA A 166 -11.24 -0.34 -13.20
N MET A 167 -11.82 -0.17 -12.01
CA MET A 167 -11.10 -0.38 -10.74
C MET A 167 -10.76 -1.85 -10.48
N ALA A 168 -11.59 -2.78 -10.91
CA ALA A 168 -11.26 -4.20 -10.85
C ALA A 168 -10.03 -4.54 -11.71
N VAL A 169 -9.98 -4.04 -12.96
CA VAL A 169 -8.82 -4.21 -13.85
C VAL A 169 -7.58 -3.55 -13.24
N TRP A 170 -7.72 -2.34 -12.71
CA TRP A 170 -6.62 -1.63 -12.07
C TRP A 170 -6.09 -2.38 -10.85
N GLY A 171 -6.98 -2.88 -10.00
CA GLY A 171 -6.61 -3.64 -8.82
C GLY A 171 -5.87 -4.94 -9.15
N ILE A 172 -6.26 -5.65 -10.22
CA ILE A 172 -5.54 -6.82 -10.73
C ILE A 172 -4.08 -6.45 -11.03
N GLY A 173 -3.85 -5.34 -11.73
CA GLY A 173 -2.50 -4.90 -12.07
C GLY A 173 -1.65 -4.55 -10.85
N VAL A 174 -2.20 -3.81 -9.89
CA VAL A 174 -1.49 -3.47 -8.64
C VAL A 174 -1.13 -4.74 -7.85
N THR A 175 -2.00 -5.75 -7.87
CA THR A 175 -1.79 -7.01 -7.15
C THR A 175 -0.74 -7.91 -7.81
N LEU A 176 -0.54 -7.79 -9.14
CA LEU A 176 0.49 -8.56 -9.84
C LEU A 176 1.90 -8.30 -9.33
N GLY A 177 2.22 -7.07 -8.89
CA GLY A 177 3.53 -6.74 -8.33
C GLY A 177 3.91 -7.60 -7.12
N PRO A 178 3.15 -7.58 -6.03
CA PRO A 178 3.39 -8.42 -4.86
C PRO A 178 3.40 -9.93 -5.14
N VAL A 179 2.67 -10.39 -6.16
CA VAL A 179 2.63 -11.80 -6.55
C VAL A 179 3.88 -12.22 -7.32
N LEU A 180 4.23 -11.43 -8.34
CA LEU A 180 5.34 -11.76 -9.23
C LEU A 180 6.69 -11.31 -8.68
N GLY A 181 6.73 -10.29 -7.81
CA GLY A 181 7.96 -9.71 -7.28
C GLY A 181 8.89 -10.73 -6.65
N PRO A 182 8.48 -11.49 -5.63
CA PRO A 182 9.33 -12.49 -4.99
C PRO A 182 9.78 -13.59 -5.94
N MET A 183 8.90 -14.05 -6.84
CA MET A 183 9.21 -15.12 -7.79
C MET A 183 10.23 -14.65 -8.85
N LEU A 184 9.96 -13.51 -9.50
CA LEU A 184 10.86 -12.94 -10.50
C LEU A 184 12.16 -12.44 -9.86
N GLY A 185 12.08 -11.83 -8.68
CA GLY A 185 13.24 -11.38 -7.92
C GLY A 185 14.16 -12.53 -7.55
N GLY A 186 13.62 -13.63 -7.01
CA GLY A 186 14.36 -14.84 -6.70
C GLY A 186 15.04 -15.45 -7.92
N TRP A 187 14.30 -15.59 -9.02
CA TRP A 187 14.83 -16.11 -10.27
C TRP A 187 15.94 -15.23 -10.87
N LEU A 188 15.71 -13.91 -10.99
CA LEU A 188 16.68 -12.99 -11.55
C LEU A 188 17.96 -12.88 -10.71
N THR A 189 17.82 -12.91 -9.38
CA THR A 189 18.96 -12.83 -8.47
C THR A 189 19.79 -14.10 -8.42
N GLN A 190 19.16 -15.29 -8.53
CA GLN A 190 19.85 -16.57 -8.52
C GLN A 190 20.56 -16.88 -9.83
N ASP A 191 19.84 -16.75 -10.97
CA ASP A 191 20.33 -17.21 -12.26
C ASP A 191 21.15 -16.15 -13.02
N TYR A 192 20.99 -14.88 -12.66
CA TYR A 192 21.68 -13.77 -13.34
C TYR A 192 22.42 -12.88 -12.36
N SER A 193 21.76 -11.78 -11.89
CA SER A 193 22.32 -10.81 -10.94
C SER A 193 21.19 -9.99 -10.33
N TRP A 194 21.37 -9.54 -9.10
CA TRP A 194 20.44 -8.62 -8.45
C TRP A 194 20.18 -7.33 -9.27
N ARG A 195 21.09 -6.93 -10.13
CA ARG A 195 20.94 -5.74 -11.00
C ARG A 195 19.77 -5.85 -11.96
N TRP A 196 19.42 -7.06 -12.38
CA TRP A 196 18.30 -7.31 -13.29
C TRP A 196 16.93 -7.04 -12.68
N VAL A 197 16.83 -7.01 -11.32
CA VAL A 197 15.56 -6.62 -10.68
C VAL A 197 15.20 -5.15 -10.95
N PHE A 198 16.19 -4.33 -11.29
CA PHE A 198 15.98 -2.94 -11.71
C PHE A 198 15.89 -2.80 -13.23
N PHE A 199 16.70 -3.53 -13.99
CA PHE A 199 16.66 -3.46 -15.46
C PHE A 199 15.36 -3.98 -16.06
N ILE A 200 14.61 -4.87 -15.40
CA ILE A 200 13.31 -5.36 -15.85
C ILE A 200 12.29 -4.22 -16.05
N ASN A 201 12.44 -3.12 -15.32
CA ASN A 201 11.58 -1.95 -15.43
C ASN A 201 11.83 -1.16 -16.74
N VAL A 202 13.01 -1.26 -17.34
CA VAL A 202 13.37 -0.46 -18.51
C VAL A 202 12.49 -0.79 -19.74
N PRO A 203 12.38 -2.06 -20.20
CA PRO A 203 11.52 -2.36 -21.33
C PRO A 203 10.04 -2.05 -21.06
N ILE A 204 9.56 -2.30 -19.83
CA ILE A 204 8.17 -2.02 -19.46
C ILE A 204 7.90 -0.51 -19.50
N GLY A 205 8.83 0.30 -18.95
CA GLY A 205 8.73 1.75 -18.94
C GLY A 205 8.75 2.36 -20.35
N ILE A 206 9.60 1.86 -21.25
CA ILE A 206 9.64 2.30 -22.65
C ILE A 206 8.29 2.02 -23.33
N VAL A 207 7.74 0.81 -23.20
CA VAL A 207 6.46 0.44 -23.79
C VAL A 207 5.32 1.29 -23.23
N ALA A 208 5.28 1.49 -21.91
CA ALA A 208 4.28 2.34 -21.26
C ALA A 208 4.39 3.81 -21.72
N PHE A 209 5.61 4.36 -21.80
CA PHE A 209 5.85 5.72 -22.28
C PHE A 209 5.38 5.92 -23.73
N LEU A 210 5.78 5.05 -24.65
CA LEU A 210 5.40 5.14 -26.07
C LEU A 210 3.87 5.03 -26.23
N GLY A 211 3.25 4.07 -25.55
CA GLY A 211 1.81 3.88 -25.62
C GLY A 211 1.02 5.06 -25.05
N LEU A 212 1.38 5.56 -23.86
CA LEU A 212 0.67 6.69 -23.25
C LEU A 212 0.95 8.02 -23.98
N SER A 213 2.15 8.21 -24.52
CA SER A 213 2.45 9.39 -25.34
C SER A 213 1.56 9.45 -26.57
N ALA A 214 1.28 8.31 -27.21
CA ALA A 214 0.47 8.20 -28.42
C ALA A 214 -1.05 8.30 -28.14
N PHE A 215 -1.55 7.62 -27.11
CA PHE A 215 -2.98 7.40 -26.96
C PHE A 215 -3.63 8.22 -25.83
N MET A 216 -2.86 8.67 -24.81
CA MET A 216 -3.44 9.40 -23.69
C MET A 216 -3.80 10.83 -24.09
N PRO A 217 -5.07 11.28 -23.87
CA PRO A 217 -5.46 12.65 -24.14
C PRO A 217 -4.84 13.64 -23.16
N GLU A 218 -4.66 14.87 -23.59
CA GLU A 218 -4.27 15.95 -22.69
C GLU A 218 -5.46 16.40 -21.83
N THR A 219 -5.17 16.75 -20.57
CA THR A 219 -6.18 17.27 -19.62
C THR A 219 -6.04 18.78 -19.46
N LYS A 220 -7.17 19.45 -19.22
CA LYS A 220 -7.17 20.89 -18.92
C LYS A 220 -6.34 21.17 -17.66
N LYS A 221 -5.54 22.23 -17.72
CA LYS A 221 -4.71 22.67 -16.61
C LYS A 221 -5.51 23.57 -15.69
N MET A 222 -5.33 23.41 -14.41
CA MET A 222 -5.92 24.26 -13.38
C MET A 222 -4.86 25.23 -12.87
N LEU A 223 -5.15 26.53 -12.87
CA LEU A 223 -4.25 27.56 -12.39
C LEU A 223 -4.48 27.76 -10.88
N GLY A 224 -3.76 26.99 -10.04
CA GLY A 224 -3.75 27.17 -8.58
C GLY A 224 -2.38 27.66 -8.09
N ARG A 225 -2.36 28.53 -7.05
CA ARG A 225 -1.11 28.85 -6.34
C ARG A 225 -0.69 27.65 -5.50
N PHE A 226 0.62 27.40 -5.42
CA PHE A 226 1.16 26.33 -4.61
C PHE A 226 1.29 26.77 -3.15
N ASP A 227 0.74 25.99 -2.25
CA ASP A 227 0.93 26.16 -0.81
C ASP A 227 2.22 25.46 -0.36
N PHE A 228 3.32 26.22 -0.39
CA PHE A 228 4.62 25.68 -0.03
C PHE A 228 4.69 25.32 1.45
N PHE A 229 4.09 26.12 2.34
CA PHE A 229 4.15 25.87 3.78
C PHE A 229 3.36 24.61 4.17
N GLY A 230 2.14 24.46 3.65
CA GLY A 230 1.33 23.25 3.88
C GLY A 230 2.02 22.00 3.34
N PHE A 231 2.61 22.06 2.14
CA PHE A 231 3.36 20.93 1.59
C PHE A 231 4.62 20.61 2.41
N ALA A 232 5.40 21.61 2.81
CA ALA A 232 6.64 21.40 3.56
C ALA A 232 6.39 20.78 4.93
N THR A 233 5.37 21.26 5.65
CA THR A 233 4.99 20.71 6.97
C THR A 233 4.41 19.30 6.86
N LEU A 234 3.58 19.02 5.84
CA LEU A 234 3.07 17.67 5.58
C LEU A 234 4.21 16.71 5.21
N SER A 235 5.14 17.15 4.34
CA SER A 235 6.29 16.35 3.91
C SER A 235 7.22 16.03 5.06
N LEU A 236 7.49 16.99 5.93
CA LEU A 236 8.32 16.81 7.13
C LEU A 236 7.63 15.84 8.11
N CYS A 237 6.32 15.97 8.30
CA CYS A 237 5.53 15.06 9.13
C CYS A 237 5.61 13.62 8.60
N ILE A 238 5.33 13.41 7.31
CA ILE A 238 5.34 12.08 6.70
C ILE A 238 6.75 11.48 6.72
N GLY A 239 7.78 12.27 6.38
CA GLY A 239 9.16 11.80 6.36
C GLY A 239 9.67 11.40 7.74
N ALA A 240 9.43 12.24 8.75
CA ALA A 240 9.82 11.96 10.13
C ALA A 240 9.02 10.76 10.71
N LEU A 241 7.72 10.69 10.44
CA LEU A 241 6.89 9.54 10.86
C LEU A 241 7.34 8.24 10.21
N GLN A 242 7.70 8.26 8.92
CA GLN A 242 8.18 7.08 8.22
C GLN A 242 9.52 6.59 8.78
N LEU A 243 10.47 7.51 9.06
CA LEU A 243 11.74 7.18 9.71
C LEU A 243 11.52 6.58 11.10
N PHE A 244 10.68 7.23 11.90
CA PHE A 244 10.30 6.77 13.25
C PHE A 244 9.76 5.33 13.22
N LEU A 245 8.86 5.02 12.27
CA LEU A 245 8.25 3.69 12.17
C LEU A 245 9.23 2.64 11.63
N ASP A 246 10.06 3.00 10.66
CA ASP A 246 10.97 2.08 9.97
C ASP A 246 12.20 1.73 10.83
N ARG A 247 12.66 2.67 11.66
CA ARG A 247 13.86 2.50 12.47
C ARG A 247 13.59 2.31 13.97
N GLY A 248 12.34 2.43 14.38
CA GLY A 248 11.95 2.36 15.79
C GLY A 248 12.38 1.06 16.46
N GLU A 249 12.10 -0.08 15.84
CA GLU A 249 12.47 -1.41 16.36
C GLU A 249 13.98 -1.59 16.46
N MET A 250 14.72 -1.21 15.41
CA MET A 250 16.19 -1.37 15.36
C MET A 250 16.91 -0.52 16.42
N ASN A 251 16.36 0.63 16.78
CA ASN A 251 16.96 1.60 17.70
C ASN A 251 16.31 1.59 19.11
N ASP A 252 15.59 0.51 19.44
CA ASP A 252 14.94 0.34 20.75
C ASP A 252 13.99 1.50 21.13
N TRP A 253 13.24 2.01 20.12
CA TRP A 253 12.18 2.99 20.27
C TRP A 253 12.60 4.22 21.08
N PHE A 254 11.83 4.58 22.11
CA PHE A 254 12.04 5.77 22.94
C PHE A 254 13.30 5.72 23.83
N HIS A 255 14.13 4.69 23.76
CA HIS A 255 15.46 4.67 24.38
C HIS A 255 16.52 5.36 23.51
N SER A 256 16.23 5.56 22.22
CA SER A 256 17.11 6.28 21.29
C SER A 256 16.72 7.76 21.19
N SER A 257 17.70 8.64 21.33
CA SER A 257 17.50 10.09 21.12
C SER A 257 17.09 10.42 19.68
N GLU A 258 17.55 9.63 18.69
CA GLU A 258 17.18 9.78 17.28
C GLU A 258 15.67 9.58 17.10
N ILE A 259 15.14 8.48 17.60
CA ILE A 259 13.71 8.13 17.49
C ILE A 259 12.81 9.14 18.23
N ILE A 260 13.27 9.65 19.39
CA ILE A 260 12.55 10.71 20.12
C ILE A 260 12.50 12.00 19.27
N ILE A 261 13.59 12.37 18.62
CA ILE A 261 13.63 13.57 17.76
C ILE A 261 12.70 13.39 16.56
N GLU A 262 12.71 12.21 15.91
CA GLU A 262 11.86 11.92 14.78
C GLU A 262 10.36 11.99 15.16
N ALA A 263 9.98 11.38 16.30
CA ALA A 263 8.63 11.46 16.85
C ALA A 263 8.21 12.91 17.15
N PHE A 264 9.09 13.67 17.79
CA PHE A 264 8.85 15.08 18.11
C PHE A 264 8.66 15.91 16.84
N VAL A 265 9.55 15.76 15.86
CA VAL A 265 9.47 16.48 14.57
C VAL A 265 8.19 16.11 13.84
N ALA A 266 7.80 14.82 13.81
CA ALA A 266 6.55 14.38 13.19
C ALA A 266 5.32 15.02 13.85
N CYS A 267 5.25 15.04 15.19
CA CYS A 267 4.16 15.65 15.94
C CYS A 267 4.06 17.16 15.74
N VAL A 268 5.19 17.86 15.81
CA VAL A 268 5.25 19.32 15.61
C VAL A 268 4.88 19.69 14.18
N ALA A 269 5.41 18.97 13.20
CA ALA A 269 5.09 19.19 11.80
C ALA A 269 3.60 18.92 11.50
N LEU A 270 3.02 17.87 12.08
CA LEU A 270 1.58 17.58 12.00
C LEU A 270 0.74 18.71 12.60
N TYR A 271 1.12 19.20 13.77
CA TYR A 271 0.43 20.33 14.41
C TYR A 271 0.42 21.56 13.50
N TYR A 272 1.58 21.98 12.96
CA TYR A 272 1.66 23.13 12.06
C TYR A 272 0.88 22.88 10.75
N PHE A 273 0.93 21.68 10.20
CA PHE A 273 0.14 21.32 9.03
C PHE A 273 -1.37 21.46 9.28
N LEU A 274 -1.86 20.94 10.40
CA LEU A 274 -3.29 21.01 10.75
C LEU A 274 -3.72 22.48 10.99
N VAL A 275 -2.98 23.23 11.81
CA VAL A 275 -3.28 24.65 12.05
C VAL A 275 -3.32 25.43 10.75
N HIS A 276 -2.31 25.23 9.88
CA HIS A 276 -2.26 25.90 8.59
C HIS A 276 -3.42 25.50 7.67
N SER A 277 -3.78 24.22 7.62
CA SER A 277 -4.89 23.72 6.80
C SER A 277 -6.25 24.30 7.19
N PHE A 278 -6.45 24.61 8.49
CA PHE A 278 -7.70 25.22 8.97
C PHE A 278 -7.71 26.75 8.94
N THR A 279 -6.54 27.39 8.86
CA THR A 279 -6.43 28.87 8.89
C THR A 279 -6.15 29.47 7.52
N SER A 280 -5.59 28.70 6.60
CA SER A 280 -5.24 29.16 5.26
C SER A 280 -6.48 29.25 4.38
N SER A 281 -6.59 30.33 3.60
CA SER A 281 -7.64 30.50 2.60
C SER A 281 -7.50 29.54 1.41
N ARG A 282 -6.30 28.98 1.18
CA ARG A 282 -6.02 28.02 0.08
C ARG A 282 -5.00 26.98 0.58
N PRO A 283 -5.43 26.05 1.44
CA PRO A 283 -4.57 25.04 1.99
C PRO A 283 -4.11 24.05 0.92
N PHE A 284 -2.97 23.41 1.18
CA PHE A 284 -2.39 22.39 0.29
C PHE A 284 -3.34 21.20 0.05
N LEU A 285 -4.05 20.77 1.09
CA LEU A 285 -5.08 19.75 1.04
C LEU A 285 -6.43 20.43 1.26
N SER A 286 -7.34 20.28 0.29
CA SER A 286 -8.65 20.94 0.37
C SER A 286 -9.51 20.37 1.49
N PRO A 287 -9.97 21.17 2.47
CA PRO A 287 -10.90 20.71 3.51
C PRO A 287 -12.22 20.17 2.95
N ALA A 288 -12.60 20.57 1.73
CA ALA A 288 -13.78 20.07 1.05
C ALA A 288 -13.75 18.54 0.83
N LEU A 289 -12.58 17.92 0.79
CA LEU A 289 -12.43 16.46 0.76
C LEU A 289 -13.04 15.79 2.00
N PHE A 290 -12.94 16.43 3.15
CA PHE A 290 -13.41 15.89 4.43
C PHE A 290 -14.87 16.17 4.73
N THR A 291 -15.56 16.95 3.90
CA THR A 291 -17.02 17.17 3.98
C THR A 291 -17.79 15.99 3.39
N ASP A 292 -17.19 15.24 2.46
CA ASP A 292 -17.81 14.04 1.92
C ASP A 292 -17.64 12.86 2.90
N ARG A 293 -18.74 12.47 3.52
CA ARG A 293 -18.79 11.37 4.50
C ARG A 293 -18.29 10.05 3.92
N ASN A 294 -18.61 9.74 2.66
CA ASN A 294 -18.17 8.51 2.01
C ASN A 294 -16.65 8.51 1.81
N PHE A 295 -16.10 9.64 1.40
CA PHE A 295 -14.66 9.79 1.24
C PHE A 295 -13.91 9.63 2.57
N VAL A 296 -14.39 10.27 3.65
CA VAL A 296 -13.78 10.14 4.99
C VAL A 296 -13.82 8.69 5.48
N MET A 297 -14.99 8.04 5.39
CA MET A 297 -15.11 6.64 5.80
C MET A 297 -14.22 5.73 4.95
N ALA A 298 -14.17 5.96 3.63
CA ALA A 298 -13.32 5.17 2.75
C ALA A 298 -11.82 5.32 3.07
N ASN A 299 -11.39 6.50 3.52
CA ASN A 299 -10.02 6.71 3.98
C ASN A 299 -9.70 5.97 5.28
N ILE A 300 -10.64 5.88 6.21
CA ILE A 300 -10.49 5.05 7.43
C ILE A 300 -10.36 3.57 7.03
N PHE A 301 -11.23 3.08 6.14
CA PHE A 301 -11.17 1.70 5.69
C PHE A 301 -9.89 1.38 4.94
N ILE A 302 -9.44 2.24 4.01
CA ILE A 302 -8.21 1.97 3.25
C ILE A 302 -6.96 2.01 4.14
N PHE A 303 -6.94 2.87 5.16
CA PHE A 303 -5.90 2.86 6.18
C PHE A 303 -5.85 1.52 6.91
N LEU A 304 -6.99 1.03 7.42
CA LEU A 304 -7.08 -0.24 8.13
C LEU A 304 -6.78 -1.45 7.24
N ILE A 305 -7.21 -1.42 5.97
CA ILE A 305 -6.81 -2.42 4.98
C ILE A 305 -5.29 -2.37 4.76
N GLY A 306 -4.72 -1.17 4.70
CA GLY A 306 -3.27 -0.98 4.65
C GLY A 306 -2.57 -1.67 5.82
N VAL A 307 -3.02 -1.42 7.04
CA VAL A 307 -2.50 -2.07 8.26
C VAL A 307 -2.55 -3.59 8.14
N VAL A 308 -3.72 -4.17 7.91
CA VAL A 308 -3.92 -5.63 7.94
C VAL A 308 -3.22 -6.35 6.78
N LEU A 309 -3.37 -5.80 5.56
CA LEU A 309 -2.84 -6.43 4.35
C LEU A 309 -1.31 -6.48 4.36
N PHE A 310 -0.67 -5.33 4.62
CA PHE A 310 0.78 -5.23 4.53
C PHE A 310 1.49 -5.82 5.75
N ALA A 311 0.89 -5.74 6.95
CA ALA A 311 1.38 -6.46 8.12
C ALA A 311 1.42 -7.98 7.86
N THR A 312 0.34 -8.56 7.32
CA THR A 312 0.33 -9.99 6.98
C THR A 312 1.35 -10.34 5.87
N LEU A 313 1.55 -9.43 4.89
CA LEU A 313 2.58 -9.61 3.85
C LEU A 313 4.00 -9.56 4.41
N ALA A 314 4.24 -8.77 5.45
CA ALA A 314 5.54 -8.67 6.10
C ALA A 314 5.83 -9.91 6.98
N LEU A 315 4.82 -10.46 7.66
CA LEU A 315 4.99 -11.58 8.60
C LEU A 315 5.18 -12.94 7.92
N ILE A 316 4.46 -13.25 6.82
CA ILE A 316 4.44 -14.61 6.25
C ILE A 316 5.80 -15.04 5.68
N PRO A 317 6.51 -14.27 4.83
CA PRO A 317 7.77 -14.71 4.25
C PRO A 317 8.87 -15.01 5.29
N PRO A 318 9.13 -14.16 6.30
CA PRO A 318 10.08 -14.48 7.36
C PRO A 318 9.67 -15.71 8.18
N MET A 319 8.39 -15.88 8.48
CA MET A 319 7.90 -17.09 9.16
C MET A 319 8.25 -18.35 8.36
N LEU A 320 7.99 -18.36 7.05
CA LEU A 320 8.28 -19.50 6.19
C LEU A 320 9.79 -19.78 6.06
N GLN A 321 10.59 -18.73 5.92
CA GLN A 321 12.02 -18.87 5.69
C GLN A 321 12.79 -19.17 6.97
N ASN A 322 12.52 -18.44 8.05
CA ASN A 322 13.31 -18.51 9.29
C ASN A 322 12.79 -19.56 10.26
N GLN A 323 11.47 -19.82 10.32
CA GLN A 323 10.89 -20.78 11.26
C GLN A 323 10.68 -22.16 10.61
N MET A 324 10.27 -22.20 9.33
CA MET A 324 9.97 -23.44 8.63
C MET A 324 11.08 -23.86 7.65
N ASN A 325 12.17 -23.08 7.54
CA ASN A 325 13.32 -23.33 6.66
C ASN A 325 12.94 -23.51 5.18
N TYR A 326 11.90 -22.82 4.71
CA TYR A 326 11.52 -22.84 3.29
C TYR A 326 12.51 -22.02 2.45
N PRO A 327 12.96 -22.57 1.29
CA PRO A 327 13.72 -21.77 0.32
C PRO A 327 12.94 -20.52 -0.12
N VAL A 328 13.65 -19.44 -0.40
CA VAL A 328 13.04 -18.13 -0.77
C VAL A 328 12.04 -18.27 -1.93
N ILE A 329 12.41 -19.04 -2.99
CA ILE A 329 11.53 -19.26 -4.15
C ILE A 329 10.26 -20.02 -3.72
N PHE A 330 10.39 -21.05 -2.89
CA PHE A 330 9.26 -21.83 -2.41
C PHE A 330 8.34 -21.00 -1.50
N SER A 331 8.92 -20.17 -0.62
CA SER A 331 8.16 -19.17 0.18
C SER A 331 7.34 -18.25 -0.73
N GLY A 332 7.92 -17.75 -1.82
CA GLY A 332 7.21 -16.95 -2.83
C GLY A 332 6.07 -17.70 -3.51
N LEU A 333 6.30 -18.96 -3.89
CA LEU A 333 5.28 -19.82 -4.53
C LEU A 333 4.11 -20.13 -3.60
N VAL A 334 4.36 -20.33 -2.31
CA VAL A 334 3.33 -20.62 -1.30
C VAL A 334 2.50 -19.38 -0.97
N THR A 335 3.07 -18.19 -1.07
CA THR A 335 2.36 -16.92 -0.83
C THR A 335 1.66 -16.34 -2.07
N ALA A 336 2.08 -16.72 -3.28
CA ALA A 336 1.49 -16.26 -4.55
C ALA A 336 -0.03 -16.50 -4.69
N PRO A 337 -0.63 -17.61 -4.21
CA PRO A 337 -2.08 -17.86 -4.29
C PRO A 337 -2.93 -16.77 -3.63
N ARG A 338 -2.42 -16.07 -2.64
CA ARG A 338 -3.07 -14.90 -2.04
C ARG A 338 -3.38 -13.81 -3.09
N GLY A 339 -2.41 -13.51 -3.94
CA GLY A 339 -2.61 -12.56 -5.03
C GLY A 339 -3.63 -13.04 -6.05
N LEU A 340 -3.60 -14.33 -6.39
CA LEU A 340 -4.62 -14.94 -7.26
C LEU A 340 -6.01 -14.82 -6.66
N GLY A 341 -6.14 -15.06 -5.35
CA GLY A 341 -7.39 -14.83 -4.61
C GLY A 341 -7.88 -13.39 -4.75
N THR A 342 -6.98 -12.41 -4.56
CA THR A 342 -7.32 -10.98 -4.69
C THR A 342 -7.78 -10.64 -6.11
N MET A 343 -7.09 -11.12 -7.13
CA MET A 343 -7.47 -10.91 -8.53
C MET A 343 -8.84 -11.52 -8.83
N PHE A 344 -9.10 -12.73 -8.36
CA PHE A 344 -10.39 -13.40 -8.53
C PHE A 344 -11.51 -12.65 -7.80
N GLY A 345 -11.28 -12.21 -6.57
CA GLY A 345 -12.21 -11.37 -5.81
C GLY A 345 -12.56 -10.08 -6.56
N MET A 346 -11.59 -9.38 -7.12
CA MET A 346 -11.81 -8.17 -7.90
C MET A 346 -12.60 -8.41 -9.20
N ILE A 347 -12.37 -9.55 -9.88
CA ILE A 347 -13.16 -9.95 -11.06
C ILE A 347 -14.64 -10.20 -10.67
N VAL A 348 -14.87 -10.89 -9.56
CA VAL A 348 -16.21 -11.16 -9.03
C VAL A 348 -16.93 -9.87 -8.69
N VAL A 349 -16.27 -8.97 -7.97
CA VAL A 349 -16.81 -7.65 -7.62
C VAL A 349 -17.12 -6.81 -8.86
N GLY A 350 -16.25 -6.82 -9.86
CA GLY A 350 -16.49 -6.10 -11.12
C GLY A 350 -17.81 -6.49 -11.82
N ARG A 351 -18.34 -7.71 -11.52
CA ARG A 351 -19.64 -8.18 -12.01
C ARG A 351 -20.80 -7.94 -11.03
N LEU A 352 -20.52 -7.86 -9.74
CA LEU A 352 -21.50 -7.68 -8.67
C LEU A 352 -21.81 -6.21 -8.40
N ILE A 353 -20.85 -5.32 -8.62
CA ILE A 353 -20.99 -3.88 -8.39
C ILE A 353 -22.11 -3.32 -9.27
N GLY A 354 -23.01 -2.52 -8.67
CA GLY A 354 -24.24 -2.05 -9.32
C GLY A 354 -25.42 -3.02 -9.28
N LYS A 355 -25.23 -4.29 -8.86
CA LYS A 355 -26.29 -5.28 -8.65
C LYS A 355 -26.56 -5.55 -7.17
N MET A 356 -25.54 -5.43 -6.35
CA MET A 356 -25.60 -5.65 -4.90
C MET A 356 -25.12 -4.39 -4.17
N ASP A 357 -25.60 -4.21 -2.94
CA ASP A 357 -25.12 -3.12 -2.08
C ASP A 357 -23.63 -3.31 -1.79
N ALA A 358 -22.84 -2.25 -2.03
CA ALA A 358 -21.40 -2.23 -1.78
C ALA A 358 -21.02 -2.60 -0.34
N ARG A 359 -21.89 -2.26 0.64
CA ARG A 359 -21.69 -2.59 2.05
C ARG A 359 -21.70 -4.10 2.30
N VAL A 360 -22.65 -4.81 1.66
CA VAL A 360 -22.77 -6.27 1.80
C VAL A 360 -21.54 -6.96 1.20
N ILE A 361 -21.08 -6.50 0.03
CA ILE A 361 -19.88 -7.03 -0.63
C ILE A 361 -18.66 -6.81 0.27
N MET A 362 -18.50 -5.60 0.82
CA MET A 362 -17.39 -5.26 1.71
C MET A 362 -17.45 -6.04 3.03
N ALA A 363 -18.63 -6.17 3.64
CA ALA A 363 -18.83 -6.96 4.86
C ALA A 363 -18.43 -8.43 4.64
N THR A 364 -18.85 -9.02 3.52
CA THR A 364 -18.47 -10.39 3.15
C THR A 364 -16.95 -10.50 2.96
N GLY A 365 -16.33 -9.53 2.31
CA GLY A 365 -14.88 -9.49 2.10
C GLY A 365 -14.09 -9.38 3.42
N LEU A 366 -14.52 -8.51 4.34
CA LEU A 366 -13.91 -8.37 5.67
C LEU A 366 -14.12 -9.63 6.53
N ALA A 367 -15.31 -10.24 6.48
CA ALA A 367 -15.58 -11.49 7.18
C ALA A 367 -14.68 -12.64 6.68
N LEU A 368 -14.50 -12.77 5.36
CA LEU A 368 -13.58 -13.76 4.77
C LEU A 368 -12.13 -13.47 5.15
N THR A 369 -11.70 -12.22 5.17
CA THR A 369 -10.36 -11.82 5.63
C THR A 369 -10.18 -12.18 7.10
N GLY A 370 -11.15 -11.88 7.96
CA GLY A 370 -11.13 -12.25 9.37
C GLY A 370 -11.12 -13.77 9.58
N PHE A 371 -11.90 -14.52 8.79
CA PHE A 371 -11.89 -15.99 8.82
C PHE A 371 -10.53 -16.57 8.41
N SER A 372 -9.90 -16.02 7.38
CA SER A 372 -8.55 -16.42 6.99
C SER A 372 -7.53 -16.16 8.10
N LEU A 373 -7.59 -14.98 8.73
CA LEU A 373 -6.72 -14.65 9.86
C LEU A 373 -6.97 -15.58 11.06
N TRP A 374 -8.22 -15.96 11.30
CA TRP A 374 -8.54 -16.99 12.29
C TRP A 374 -7.92 -18.34 11.93
N GLN A 375 -7.92 -18.76 10.66
CA GLN A 375 -7.19 -19.98 10.25
C GLN A 375 -5.68 -19.85 10.54
N MET A 376 -5.10 -18.66 10.31
CA MET A 376 -3.67 -18.42 10.58
C MET A 376 -3.33 -18.48 12.07
N THR A 377 -4.26 -18.22 12.98
CA THR A 377 -4.02 -18.40 14.44
C THR A 377 -3.87 -19.86 14.85
N ASN A 378 -4.11 -20.83 13.96
CA ASN A 378 -3.93 -22.25 14.20
C ASN A 378 -2.72 -22.83 13.44
N PHE A 379 -1.82 -21.99 12.95
CA PHE A 379 -0.59 -22.43 12.32
C PHE A 379 0.36 -23.07 13.33
N ASP A 380 1.16 -24.04 12.88
CA ASP A 380 2.20 -24.67 13.68
C ASP A 380 3.47 -24.89 12.85
N LEU A 381 4.59 -25.15 13.51
CA LEU A 381 5.89 -25.33 12.86
C LEU A 381 5.99 -26.62 12.00
N LEU A 382 5.09 -27.57 12.21
CA LEU A 382 5.07 -28.86 11.51
C LEU A 382 4.05 -28.90 10.36
N MET A 383 3.27 -27.82 10.19
CA MET A 383 2.28 -27.76 9.11
C MET A 383 2.92 -27.78 7.72
N GLY A 384 2.24 -28.39 6.76
CA GLY A 384 2.61 -28.29 5.35
C GLY A 384 2.23 -26.95 4.72
N ALA A 385 2.51 -26.79 3.43
CA ALA A 385 2.19 -25.57 2.68
C ALA A 385 0.66 -25.34 2.48
N SER A 386 -0.16 -26.41 2.51
CA SER A 386 -1.59 -26.32 2.18
C SER A 386 -2.40 -25.34 3.04
N PRO A 387 -2.26 -25.30 4.39
CA PRO A 387 -2.97 -24.32 5.21
C PRO A 387 -2.63 -22.87 4.85
N ILE A 388 -1.37 -22.60 4.52
CA ILE A 388 -0.86 -21.27 4.17
C ILE A 388 -1.44 -20.83 2.81
N VAL A 389 -1.42 -21.73 1.83
CA VAL A 389 -2.01 -21.50 0.50
C VAL A 389 -3.51 -21.22 0.61
N LEU A 390 -4.24 -22.04 1.37
CA LEU A 390 -5.69 -21.90 1.50
C LEU A 390 -6.08 -20.63 2.24
N SER A 391 -5.46 -20.34 3.37
CA SER A 391 -5.71 -19.12 4.13
C SER A 391 -5.32 -17.88 3.31
N GLY A 392 -4.17 -17.91 2.61
CA GLY A 392 -3.76 -16.84 1.73
C GLY A 392 -4.76 -16.59 0.60
N LEU A 393 -5.25 -17.64 -0.06
CA LEU A 393 -6.24 -17.52 -1.14
C LEU A 393 -7.56 -16.90 -0.64
N ILE A 394 -8.06 -17.35 0.53
CA ILE A 394 -9.28 -16.81 1.15
C ILE A 394 -9.07 -15.35 1.54
N GLN A 395 -7.93 -15.01 2.17
CA GLN A 395 -7.62 -13.64 2.55
C GLN A 395 -7.55 -12.72 1.34
N GLY A 396 -6.84 -13.16 0.30
CA GLY A 396 -6.74 -12.41 -0.94
C GLY A 396 -8.12 -12.16 -1.56
N PHE A 397 -8.94 -13.19 -1.67
CA PHE A 397 -10.30 -13.07 -2.18
C PHE A 397 -11.12 -12.06 -1.36
N GLY A 398 -11.06 -12.14 -0.04
CA GLY A 398 -11.71 -11.19 0.87
C GLY A 398 -11.27 -9.75 0.63
N VAL A 399 -9.96 -9.50 0.54
CA VAL A 399 -9.40 -8.17 0.24
C VAL A 399 -9.86 -7.65 -1.13
N GLY A 400 -9.90 -8.53 -2.15
CA GLY A 400 -10.41 -8.18 -3.48
C GLY A 400 -11.88 -7.73 -3.46
N LEU A 401 -12.71 -8.36 -2.61
CA LEU A 401 -14.11 -7.97 -2.41
C LEU A 401 -14.26 -6.60 -1.73
N VAL A 402 -13.29 -6.15 -0.94
CA VAL A 402 -13.36 -4.86 -0.23
C VAL A 402 -12.80 -3.71 -1.07
N TYR A 403 -11.66 -3.91 -1.73
CA TYR A 403 -10.90 -2.83 -2.34
C TYR A 403 -11.64 -2.09 -3.46
N VAL A 404 -12.30 -2.84 -4.36
CA VAL A 404 -13.00 -2.27 -5.52
C VAL A 404 -14.24 -1.47 -5.13
N PRO A 405 -15.18 -1.99 -4.29
CA PRO A 405 -16.31 -1.20 -3.84
C PRO A 405 -15.88 0.03 -3.04
N LEU A 406 -14.84 -0.12 -2.19
CA LEU A 406 -14.31 0.96 -1.37
C LEU A 406 -13.84 2.13 -2.24
N SER A 407 -13.00 1.87 -3.26
CA SER A 407 -12.53 2.90 -4.18
C SER A 407 -13.68 3.52 -4.98
N THR A 408 -14.67 2.72 -5.39
CA THR A 408 -15.84 3.22 -6.12
C THR A 408 -16.71 4.13 -5.26
N VAL A 409 -16.91 3.80 -3.98
CA VAL A 409 -17.65 4.63 -3.02
C VAL A 409 -16.88 5.89 -2.68
N ALA A 410 -15.55 5.80 -2.48
CA ALA A 410 -14.69 6.94 -2.16
C ALA A 410 -14.73 8.04 -3.24
N PHE A 411 -14.73 7.64 -4.50
CA PHE A 411 -14.61 8.59 -5.61
C PHE A 411 -15.92 8.83 -6.36
N GLY A 412 -16.95 8.03 -6.10
CA GLY A 412 -18.24 8.12 -6.77
C GLY A 412 -19.02 9.40 -6.44
N THR A 413 -18.88 9.89 -5.20
CA THR A 413 -19.54 11.12 -4.71
C THR A 413 -18.61 12.33 -4.83
N LEU A 414 -17.32 12.14 -5.09
CA LEU A 414 -16.34 13.21 -5.11
C LEU A 414 -16.39 14.00 -6.43
N PRO A 415 -16.46 15.35 -6.39
CA PRO A 415 -16.37 16.21 -7.57
C PRO A 415 -15.13 15.92 -8.41
N ALA A 416 -15.24 15.98 -9.74
CA ALA A 416 -14.14 15.67 -10.66
C ALA A 416 -12.88 16.53 -10.42
N VAL A 417 -13.07 17.78 -9.95
CA VAL A 417 -11.99 18.72 -9.61
C VAL A 417 -11.12 18.19 -8.46
N LEU A 418 -11.73 17.54 -7.45
CA LEU A 418 -11.06 17.03 -6.26
C LEU A 418 -10.51 15.59 -6.43
N ARG A 419 -10.77 14.91 -7.55
CA ARG A 419 -10.36 13.50 -7.74
C ARG A 419 -8.86 13.28 -7.69
N ASN A 420 -8.06 14.20 -8.24
CA ASN A 420 -6.60 14.06 -8.20
C ASN A 420 -6.07 14.12 -6.77
N GLU A 421 -6.55 15.08 -6.02
CA GLU A 421 -6.20 15.30 -4.62
C GLU A 421 -6.72 14.15 -3.75
N GLY A 422 -7.97 13.74 -3.99
CA GLY A 422 -8.59 12.60 -3.32
C GLY A 422 -7.87 11.29 -3.58
N THR A 423 -7.47 10.98 -4.82
CA THR A 423 -6.71 9.75 -5.11
C THR A 423 -5.32 9.76 -4.49
N ALA A 424 -4.65 10.93 -4.48
CA ALA A 424 -3.37 11.08 -3.82
C ALA A 424 -3.49 10.85 -2.30
N PHE A 425 -4.48 11.47 -1.64
CA PHE A 425 -4.73 11.30 -0.21
C PHE A 425 -5.14 9.87 0.16
N PHE A 426 -6.00 9.24 -0.64
CA PHE A 426 -6.42 7.85 -0.44
C PHE A 426 -5.23 6.87 -0.49
N ASN A 427 -4.32 7.04 -1.46
CA ASN A 427 -3.11 6.24 -1.55
C ASN A 427 -2.11 6.56 -0.42
N LEU A 428 -2.02 7.82 0.01
CA LEU A 428 -1.24 8.19 1.18
C LEU A 428 -1.74 7.48 2.44
N GLN A 429 -3.06 7.48 2.70
CA GLN A 429 -3.65 6.79 3.84
C GLN A 429 -3.37 5.28 3.83
N ARG A 430 -3.47 4.65 2.66
CA ARG A 430 -3.08 3.23 2.51
C ARG A 430 -1.61 3.00 2.88
N ASN A 431 -0.71 3.85 2.41
CA ASN A 431 0.73 3.71 2.68
C ASN A 431 1.08 3.97 4.15
N LEU A 432 0.44 4.97 4.78
CA LEU A 432 0.59 5.22 6.22
C LEU A 432 0.08 4.03 7.03
N GLY A 433 -1.09 3.47 6.66
CA GLY A 433 -1.60 2.25 7.27
C GLY A 433 -0.63 1.08 7.13
N SER A 434 -0.04 0.90 5.94
CA SER A 434 0.99 -0.10 5.70
C SER A 434 2.20 0.05 6.61
N ALA A 435 2.78 1.25 6.69
CA ALA A 435 3.95 1.53 7.51
C ALA A 435 3.68 1.29 9.01
N ILE A 436 2.56 1.81 9.52
CA ILE A 436 2.16 1.61 10.91
C ILE A 436 1.88 0.13 11.19
N GLY A 437 1.18 -0.54 10.27
CA GLY A 437 0.84 -1.96 10.43
C GLY A 437 2.08 -2.84 10.51
N ILE A 438 3.04 -2.67 9.62
CA ILE A 438 4.31 -3.41 9.60
C ILE A 438 5.10 -3.14 10.89
N SER A 439 5.31 -1.87 11.23
CA SER A 439 6.07 -1.48 12.41
C SER A 439 5.47 -2.04 13.72
N VAL A 440 4.14 -1.99 13.85
CA VAL A 440 3.45 -2.53 15.04
C VAL A 440 3.63 -4.04 15.16
N VAL A 441 3.41 -4.80 14.07
CA VAL A 441 3.53 -6.27 14.15
C VAL A 441 4.98 -6.72 14.33
N GLU A 442 5.97 -6.06 13.72
CA GLU A 442 7.39 -6.39 13.92
C GLU A 442 7.81 -6.14 15.38
N THR A 443 7.40 -5.01 15.96
CA THR A 443 7.64 -4.71 17.37
C THR A 443 6.97 -5.71 18.31
N LEU A 444 5.70 -6.06 18.03
CA LEU A 444 4.98 -7.03 18.85
C LEU A 444 5.58 -8.42 18.70
N LEU A 445 5.97 -8.82 17.49
CA LEU A 445 6.64 -10.08 17.23
C LEU A 445 7.91 -10.23 18.08
N THR A 446 8.79 -9.23 18.06
CA THR A 446 10.02 -9.23 18.85
C THR A 446 9.73 -9.29 20.35
N ARG A 447 8.86 -8.40 20.83
CA ARG A 447 8.52 -8.32 22.26
C ARG A 447 7.80 -9.57 22.77
N ASN A 448 6.81 -10.06 22.01
CA ASN A 448 6.07 -11.28 22.39
C ASN A 448 6.97 -12.51 22.33
N THR A 449 7.90 -12.60 21.37
CA THR A 449 8.90 -13.67 21.33
C THR A 449 9.72 -13.69 22.61
N GLN A 450 10.22 -12.55 23.07
CA GLN A 450 10.99 -12.45 24.33
C GLN A 450 10.16 -12.87 25.55
N MET A 451 8.92 -12.38 25.65
CA MET A 451 8.01 -12.74 26.75
C MET A 451 7.66 -14.22 26.76
N MET A 452 7.33 -14.78 25.59
CA MET A 452 6.97 -16.19 25.49
C MET A 452 8.18 -17.10 25.71
N HIS A 453 9.37 -16.71 25.23
CA HIS A 453 10.61 -17.43 25.52
C HIS A 453 10.88 -17.49 27.03
N ALA A 454 10.79 -16.38 27.74
CA ALA A 454 10.96 -16.33 29.21
C ALA A 454 9.93 -17.25 29.91
N SER A 455 8.65 -17.14 29.54
CA SER A 455 7.58 -17.96 30.10
C SER A 455 7.77 -19.47 29.85
N LEU A 456 8.16 -19.85 28.64
CA LEU A 456 8.44 -21.26 28.32
C LEU A 456 9.66 -21.77 29.07
N ALA A 457 10.71 -20.96 29.23
CA ALA A 457 11.92 -21.30 29.93
C ALA A 457 11.68 -21.61 31.41
N GLU A 458 10.76 -20.92 32.08
CA GLU A 458 10.36 -21.15 33.48
C GLU A 458 9.84 -22.57 33.71
N HIS A 459 9.26 -23.22 32.70
CA HIS A 459 8.70 -24.57 32.77
C HIS A 459 9.73 -25.67 32.54
N ILE A 460 10.96 -25.30 32.15
CA ILE A 460 12.04 -26.25 31.92
C ILE A 460 12.90 -26.30 33.17
N THR A 461 12.65 -27.29 34.00
CA THR A 461 13.39 -27.52 35.23
C THR A 461 14.03 -28.91 35.22
N PRO A 462 15.11 -29.15 35.99
CA PRO A 462 15.69 -30.49 36.13
C PRO A 462 14.70 -31.57 36.59
N TYR A 463 13.56 -31.14 37.18
CA TYR A 463 12.51 -32.05 37.66
C TYR A 463 11.43 -32.34 36.61
N ASN A 464 11.39 -31.58 35.49
CA ASN A 464 10.43 -31.75 34.39
C ASN A 464 11.14 -32.21 33.11
N LEU A 465 11.98 -33.23 33.22
CA LEU A 465 12.76 -33.80 32.12
C LEU A 465 11.89 -34.47 31.04
N ASN A 466 10.64 -34.79 31.35
CA ASN A 466 9.68 -35.38 30.41
C ASN A 466 8.95 -34.32 29.54
N SER A 467 9.36 -33.06 29.59
CA SER A 467 8.85 -32.04 28.71
C SER A 467 9.06 -32.42 27.24
N PRO A 468 8.06 -32.30 26.36
CA PRO A 468 8.21 -32.59 24.93
C PRO A 468 9.40 -31.86 24.28
N ALA A 469 9.73 -30.66 24.74
CA ALA A 469 10.86 -29.89 24.25
C ALA A 469 12.21 -30.54 24.61
N VAL A 470 12.34 -31.10 25.82
CA VAL A 470 13.56 -31.82 26.26
C VAL A 470 13.68 -33.15 25.53
N LEU A 471 12.58 -33.89 25.41
CA LEU A 471 12.56 -35.17 24.71
C LEU A 471 12.85 -35.03 23.21
N SER A 472 12.34 -33.95 22.56
CA SER A 472 12.56 -33.70 21.14
C SER A 472 13.99 -33.24 20.83
N SER A 473 14.67 -32.62 21.79
CA SER A 473 16.01 -32.05 21.55
C SER A 473 17.10 -33.15 21.43
N HIS A 474 16.91 -34.35 21.96
CA HIS A 474 17.94 -35.40 22.12
C HIS A 474 19.26 -34.84 22.69
N ALA A 475 19.18 -33.69 23.38
CA ALA A 475 20.31 -32.89 23.79
C ALA A 475 20.73 -33.33 25.20
N ASP A 476 22.00 -33.60 25.38
CA ASP A 476 22.60 -33.73 26.70
C ASP A 476 22.65 -32.33 27.35
N LEU A 477 21.73 -32.10 28.27
CA LEU A 477 21.63 -30.82 29.02
C LEU A 477 22.85 -30.56 29.92
N GLY A 478 23.74 -31.53 30.08
CA GLY A 478 25.03 -31.33 30.73
C GLY A 478 26.08 -30.66 29.85
N THR A 479 25.78 -30.44 28.57
CA THR A 479 26.71 -29.82 27.61
C THR A 479 26.23 -28.43 27.14
N PRO A 480 27.15 -27.48 26.88
CA PRO A 480 26.77 -26.15 26.30
C PRO A 480 26.02 -26.28 24.98
N SER A 481 26.36 -27.27 24.14
CA SER A 481 25.69 -27.54 22.87
C SER A 481 24.26 -28.03 23.06
N GLY A 482 24.00 -28.84 24.06
CA GLY A 482 22.65 -29.31 24.39
C GLY A 482 21.76 -28.20 24.92
N ILE A 483 22.29 -27.31 25.77
CA ILE A 483 21.58 -26.13 26.24
C ILE A 483 21.28 -25.19 25.08
N ALA A 484 22.22 -24.96 24.14
CA ALA A 484 22.03 -24.14 22.96
C ALA A 484 20.94 -24.71 22.03
N ALA A 485 20.92 -26.05 21.82
CA ALA A 485 19.89 -26.70 21.03
C ALA A 485 18.49 -26.54 21.64
N LEU A 486 18.39 -26.73 22.96
CA LEU A 486 17.14 -26.51 23.69
C LEU A 486 16.67 -25.03 23.59
N ASN A 487 17.58 -24.10 23.80
CA ASN A 487 17.27 -22.65 23.67
C ASN A 487 16.76 -22.30 22.26
N HIS A 488 17.35 -22.91 21.22
CA HIS A 488 16.88 -22.72 19.85
C HIS A 488 15.45 -23.25 19.65
N ILE A 489 15.14 -24.44 20.18
CA ILE A 489 13.77 -24.99 20.12
C ILE A 489 12.77 -24.06 20.84
N LEU A 490 13.13 -23.60 22.04
CA LEU A 490 12.29 -22.67 22.80
C LEU A 490 12.06 -21.35 22.05
N THR A 491 13.11 -20.79 21.51
CA THR A 491 13.01 -19.55 20.73
C THR A 491 12.09 -19.74 19.53
N ASN A 492 12.21 -20.85 18.79
CA ASN A 492 11.36 -21.14 17.64
C ASN A 492 9.88 -21.28 18.05
N GLN A 493 9.59 -21.98 19.16
CA GLN A 493 8.23 -22.10 19.67
C GLN A 493 7.68 -20.76 20.16
N ALA A 494 8.46 -19.98 20.90
CA ALA A 494 8.10 -18.65 21.36
C ALA A 494 7.79 -17.71 20.20
N THR A 495 8.64 -17.73 19.16
CA THR A 495 8.44 -16.92 17.96
C THR A 495 7.17 -17.34 17.20
N MET A 496 6.89 -18.65 17.11
CA MET A 496 5.65 -19.11 16.48
C MET A 496 4.41 -18.63 17.23
N ILE A 497 4.40 -18.70 18.57
CA ILE A 497 3.31 -18.17 19.39
C ILE A 497 3.14 -16.67 19.14
N ALA A 498 4.23 -15.91 19.07
CA ALA A 498 4.19 -14.48 18.77
C ALA A 498 3.55 -14.18 17.39
N TYR A 499 3.87 -14.98 16.35
CA TYR A 499 3.19 -14.87 15.06
C TYR A 499 1.68 -15.12 15.15
N LEU A 500 1.25 -16.11 15.94
CA LEU A 500 -0.17 -16.42 16.15
C LEU A 500 -0.90 -15.25 16.83
N ASP A 501 -0.27 -14.61 17.81
CA ASP A 501 -0.83 -13.43 18.49
C ASP A 501 -0.95 -12.24 17.55
N ASP A 502 -0.01 -12.02 16.66
CA ASP A 502 -0.10 -10.98 15.63
C ASP A 502 -1.25 -11.25 14.64
N TYR A 503 -1.43 -12.49 14.17
CA TYR A 503 -2.58 -12.86 13.34
C TYR A 503 -3.90 -12.66 14.07
N LYS A 504 -3.95 -12.94 15.37
CA LYS A 504 -5.12 -12.72 16.22
C LYS A 504 -5.44 -11.23 16.37
N LEU A 505 -4.42 -10.39 16.56
CA LEU A 505 -4.58 -8.94 16.58
C LEU A 505 -5.17 -8.42 15.25
N MET A 506 -4.61 -8.86 14.12
CA MET A 506 -5.10 -8.48 12.79
C MET A 506 -6.55 -8.96 12.56
N MET A 507 -6.89 -10.15 13.04
CA MET A 507 -8.27 -10.66 12.99
C MET A 507 -9.23 -9.76 13.76
N VAL A 508 -8.89 -9.41 15.00
CA VAL A 508 -9.73 -8.54 15.84
C VAL A 508 -9.91 -7.18 15.19
N LEU A 509 -8.84 -6.56 14.69
CA LEU A 509 -8.91 -5.28 13.99
C LEU A 509 -9.80 -5.37 12.73
N THR A 510 -9.67 -6.43 11.94
CA THR A 510 -10.48 -6.63 10.72
C THR A 510 -11.98 -6.76 11.06
N LEU A 511 -12.32 -7.54 12.08
CA LEU A 511 -13.71 -7.75 12.48
C LEU A 511 -14.32 -6.51 13.16
N ALA A 512 -13.52 -5.77 13.94
CA ALA A 512 -13.95 -4.54 14.61
C ALA A 512 -14.35 -3.42 13.64
N VAL A 513 -13.88 -3.48 12.40
CA VAL A 513 -14.18 -2.48 11.36
C VAL A 513 -15.52 -2.74 10.66
N ILE A 514 -16.04 -3.98 10.69
CA ILE A 514 -17.28 -4.35 9.99
C ILE A 514 -18.48 -3.46 10.39
N PRO A 515 -18.73 -3.15 11.66
CA PRO A 515 -19.83 -2.26 12.05
C PRO A 515 -19.76 -0.85 11.45
N LEU A 516 -18.56 -0.35 11.15
CA LEU A 516 -18.38 0.98 10.54
C LEU A 516 -18.95 1.07 9.13
N LEU A 517 -19.20 -0.08 8.45
CA LEU A 517 -19.85 -0.12 7.14
C LEU A 517 -21.26 0.48 7.15
N ILE A 518 -21.95 0.46 8.29
CA ILE A 518 -23.29 1.05 8.45
C ILE A 518 -23.25 2.56 8.21
N VAL A 519 -22.10 3.20 8.48
CA VAL A 519 -21.91 4.64 8.36
C VAL A 519 -21.78 5.08 6.89
N LEU A 520 -21.34 4.19 5.97
CA LEU A 520 -21.27 4.48 4.54
C LEU A 520 -22.68 4.74 3.98
N ARG A 521 -22.81 5.70 3.08
CA ARG A 521 -24.06 5.91 2.32
C ARG A 521 -23.99 5.15 1.01
N PRO A 522 -25.08 4.47 0.58
CA PRO A 522 -25.11 3.87 -0.73
C PRO A 522 -24.85 4.95 -1.78
N PRO A 523 -24.10 4.65 -2.86
CA PRO A 523 -23.98 5.58 -3.97
C PRO A 523 -25.37 5.87 -4.49
N VAL A 524 -25.70 7.15 -4.67
CA VAL A 524 -26.97 7.59 -5.26
C VAL A 524 -27.01 6.98 -6.66
N GLN A 525 -27.89 6.01 -6.85
CA GLN A 525 -28.23 5.56 -8.21
C GLN A 525 -28.87 6.76 -8.89
N VAL A 526 -28.18 7.30 -9.89
CA VAL A 526 -28.81 8.23 -10.81
C VAL A 526 -29.94 7.46 -11.47
N GLN A 527 -31.17 7.66 -10.97
CA GLN A 527 -32.37 7.17 -11.64
C GLN A 527 -32.30 7.69 -13.07
N LYS A 528 -32.23 6.77 -14.03
CA LYS A 528 -32.56 7.11 -15.41
C LYS A 528 -33.97 7.67 -15.38
N GLU A 529 -34.12 8.99 -15.45
CA GLU A 529 -35.37 9.57 -15.87
C GLU A 529 -35.72 8.90 -17.19
N MET A 530 -36.73 8.03 -17.14
CA MET A 530 -37.43 7.61 -18.35
C MET A 530 -38.05 8.87 -18.91
N VAL A 531 -37.40 9.43 -19.93
CA VAL A 531 -38.08 10.40 -20.80
C VAL A 531 -39.22 9.60 -21.46
N VAL A 532 -40.39 9.71 -20.87
CA VAL A 532 -41.62 9.32 -21.52
C VAL A 532 -41.78 10.35 -22.64
N MET A 533 -41.48 9.97 -23.86
CA MET A 533 -41.87 10.71 -25.04
C MET A 533 -43.39 10.49 -25.17
N GLU A 534 -44.17 11.53 -24.86
CA GLU A 534 -45.52 11.69 -25.36
C GLU A 534 -45.47 12.18 -26.81
#